data_c87daea288a4384828b5d47a403475c3
#
_entry.id   c87daea288a4384828b5d47a403475c3
#
_cell.length_a   1.000
_cell.length_b   1.000
_cell.length_c   1.000
_cell.angle_alpha   90.00
_cell.angle_beta   90.00
_cell.angle_gamma   90.00
#
_symmetry.space_group_name_H-M   'P 1'
#
loop_
_entity.id
_entity.type
_entity.pdbx_description
1 polymer ?
#
loop_
_entity_poly.entity_id
_entity_poly.type
_entity_poly.pdbx_seq_one_letter_code
_entity_poly.pdbx_strand_id
1 'polypeptide(L)'
;MPFCAKILFALVILFASPLSLADIGYSQEELKALAKREQAVTEPPNHPNELAAIIERSQQHKHEALTMHQHLDKALQDSPLASVLGTPQANPHKKAHGVMAFVSLSMPDHAFQQLLQQSQTYQVPLIIRGVLPEGFVPTASRITKLLKRPDGRTINSGIAISPAWFNQFNITHVPAFVAISDQCSETHCAANDYDIVHGNISIPSALNILSQG
;
A
#
# COMPACT_ATOMS: atom_id res chain seq x y z
N MET A 1 33.82 46.92 -41.01
CA MET A 1 33.15 45.63 -40.84
C MET A 1 32.50 45.54 -39.44
N PRO A 2 31.26 45.94 -39.24
CA PRO A 2 30.60 45.86 -37.94
C PRO A 2 29.31 45.01 -38.00
N PHE A 3 29.36 43.85 -38.62
CA PHE A 3 28.16 42.98 -38.74
C PHE A 3 28.21 41.72 -37.83
N CYS A 4 29.37 41.36 -37.28
CA CYS A 4 29.53 40.18 -36.45
C CYS A 4 29.19 40.37 -34.95
N ALA A 5 29.16 41.61 -34.45
CA ALA A 5 28.97 41.86 -33.01
C ALA A 5 27.50 41.86 -32.56
N LYS A 6 26.55 41.99 -33.49
CA LYS A 6 25.10 42.03 -33.16
C LYS A 6 24.42 40.66 -33.10
N ILE A 7 25.02 39.63 -33.67
CA ILE A 7 24.46 38.27 -33.67
C ILE A 7 24.79 37.52 -32.37
N LEU A 8 25.89 37.87 -31.71
CA LEU A 8 26.32 37.21 -30.47
C LEU A 8 25.51 37.63 -29.24
N PHE A 9 24.83 38.81 -29.29
CA PHE A 9 24.01 39.29 -28.18
C PHE A 9 22.56 38.75 -28.20
N ALA A 10 22.09 38.28 -29.36
CA ALA A 10 20.75 37.71 -29.50
C ALA A 10 20.65 36.22 -29.07
N LEU A 11 21.82 35.54 -28.96
CA LEU A 11 21.82 34.09 -28.63
C LEU A 11 21.88 33.82 -27.12
N VAL A 12 22.15 34.83 -26.28
CA VAL A 12 22.25 34.67 -24.82
C VAL A 12 20.90 34.84 -24.11
N ILE A 13 19.87 35.37 -24.78
CA ILE A 13 18.56 35.64 -24.16
C ILE A 13 17.61 34.40 -24.26
N LEU A 14 17.97 33.36 -24.99
CA LEU A 14 17.07 32.20 -25.24
C LEU A 14 17.21 31.06 -24.21
N PHE A 15 18.08 31.22 -23.19
CA PHE A 15 18.26 30.16 -22.14
C PHE A 15 17.86 30.59 -20.73
N ALA A 16 17.13 31.69 -20.59
CA ALA A 16 16.48 32.00 -19.32
C ALA A 16 15.07 31.40 -19.31
N SER A 17 14.96 30.09 -19.37
CA SER A 17 13.74 29.41 -18.97
C SER A 17 13.58 29.64 -17.46
N PRO A 18 12.48 30.25 -16.98
CA PRO A 18 12.21 30.25 -15.57
C PRO A 18 12.00 28.80 -15.15
N LEU A 19 12.84 28.28 -14.28
CA LEU A 19 12.57 27.08 -13.50
C LEU A 19 11.23 27.33 -12.81
N SER A 20 10.15 26.82 -13.35
CA SER A 20 8.88 26.74 -12.64
C SER A 20 9.09 25.80 -11.46
N LEU A 21 9.41 26.37 -10.30
CA LEU A 21 9.29 25.69 -9.03
C LEU A 21 7.83 25.24 -8.94
N ALA A 22 7.62 23.94 -8.87
CA ALA A 22 6.30 23.40 -8.60
C ALA A 22 5.80 24.06 -7.30
N ASP A 23 4.71 24.80 -7.43
CA ASP A 23 4.05 25.43 -6.31
C ASP A 23 3.42 24.32 -5.47
N ILE A 24 4.04 24.01 -4.32
CA ILE A 24 3.58 22.96 -3.38
C ILE A 24 2.34 23.46 -2.60
N GLY A 25 1.73 24.56 -3.01
CA GLY A 25 0.51 25.10 -2.39
C GLY A 25 0.73 25.90 -1.10
N TYR A 26 1.97 26.05 -0.63
CA TYR A 26 2.31 26.87 0.51
C TYR A 26 3.27 28.00 0.11
N SER A 27 2.98 29.22 0.52
CA SER A 27 3.89 30.35 0.32
C SER A 27 5.15 30.20 1.17
N GLN A 28 6.25 30.85 0.76
CA GLN A 28 7.50 30.83 1.53
C GLN A 28 7.34 31.38 2.97
N GLU A 29 6.40 32.28 3.18
CA GLU A 29 6.10 32.83 4.50
C GLU A 29 5.34 31.81 5.37
N GLU A 30 4.41 31.05 4.78
CA GLU A 30 3.72 29.97 5.47
C GLU A 30 4.66 28.85 5.87
N LEU A 31 5.59 28.46 4.99
CA LEU A 31 6.63 27.48 5.30
C LEU A 31 7.54 27.93 6.44
N LYS A 32 7.93 29.22 6.47
CA LYS A 32 8.69 29.79 7.59
C LYS A 32 7.89 29.82 8.89
N ALA A 33 6.59 30.10 8.81
CA ALA A 33 5.70 30.08 9.98
C ALA A 33 5.50 28.67 10.52
N LEU A 34 5.38 27.67 9.63
CA LEU A 34 5.30 26.24 10.00
C LEU A 34 6.61 25.77 10.63
N ALA A 35 7.77 26.06 10.02
CA ALA A 35 9.09 25.71 10.56
C ALA A 35 9.33 26.34 11.96
N LYS A 36 8.86 27.57 12.17
CA LYS A 36 8.94 28.24 13.49
C LYS A 36 8.03 27.57 14.52
N ARG A 37 6.84 27.07 14.10
CA ARG A 37 5.96 26.30 14.96
C ARG A 37 6.56 24.93 15.31
N GLU A 38 7.17 24.25 14.36
CA GLU A 38 7.86 22.97 14.62
C GLU A 38 9.03 23.15 15.59
N GLN A 39 9.83 24.20 15.43
CA GLN A 39 10.91 24.51 16.37
C GLN A 39 10.40 24.81 17.78
N ALA A 40 9.25 25.46 17.92
CA ALA A 40 8.63 25.73 19.21
C ALA A 40 8.04 24.47 19.89
N VAL A 41 7.73 23.43 19.10
CA VAL A 41 7.20 22.13 19.61
C VAL A 41 8.32 21.14 19.91
N THR A 42 9.54 21.37 19.40
CA THR A 42 10.67 20.43 19.55
C THR A 42 11.39 20.54 20.89
N GLU A 43 11.03 21.48 21.75
CA GLU A 43 11.49 21.43 23.14
C GLU A 43 10.72 20.30 23.87
N PRO A 44 11.41 19.23 24.30
CA PRO A 44 10.75 18.21 25.11
C PRO A 44 10.21 18.87 26.37
N PRO A 45 8.99 18.54 26.82
CA PRO A 45 8.43 19.09 28.05
C PRO A 45 9.37 18.73 29.20
N ASN A 46 10.12 19.72 29.70
CA ASN A 46 11.10 19.56 30.76
C ASN A 46 10.49 19.32 32.14
N HIS A 47 9.14 19.17 32.20
CA HIS A 47 8.44 18.97 33.45
C HIS A 47 7.83 17.57 33.52
N PRO A 48 8.27 16.70 34.47
CA PRO A 48 7.74 15.36 34.66
C PRO A 48 6.22 15.35 34.85
N ASN A 49 5.63 16.42 35.37
CA ASN A 49 4.21 16.57 35.55
C ASN A 49 3.43 16.78 34.23
N GLU A 50 4.03 17.46 33.24
CA GLU A 50 3.40 17.63 31.91
C GLU A 50 3.42 16.34 31.13
N LEU A 51 4.51 15.59 31.21
CA LEU A 51 4.61 14.27 30.58
C LEU A 51 3.57 13.29 31.18
N ALA A 52 3.43 13.30 32.50
CA ALA A 52 2.42 12.48 33.19
C ALA A 52 0.99 12.87 32.76
N ALA A 53 0.68 14.16 32.63
CA ALA A 53 -0.61 14.64 32.16
C ALA A 53 -0.90 14.28 30.68
N ILE A 54 0.12 14.27 29.82
CA ILE A 54 0.00 13.82 28.42
C ILE A 54 -0.27 12.32 28.35
N ILE A 55 0.44 11.53 29.15
CA ILE A 55 0.26 10.07 29.22
C ILE A 55 -1.15 9.74 29.74
N GLU A 56 -1.59 10.40 30.79
CA GLU A 56 -2.92 10.19 31.36
C GLU A 56 -4.04 10.55 30.37
N ARG A 57 -3.90 11.67 29.66
CA ARG A 57 -4.83 12.07 28.61
C ARG A 57 -4.83 11.10 27.44
N SER A 58 -3.68 10.60 27.05
CA SER A 58 -3.54 9.56 26.02
C SER A 58 -4.22 8.25 26.41
N GLN A 59 -4.12 7.85 27.70
CA GLN A 59 -4.79 6.67 28.21
C GLN A 59 -6.31 6.83 28.28
N GLN A 60 -6.80 8.02 28.64
CA GLN A 60 -8.23 8.37 28.57
C GLN A 60 -8.78 8.24 27.14
N HIS A 61 -8.10 8.86 26.16
CA HIS A 61 -8.53 8.76 24.77
C HIS A 61 -8.45 7.33 24.22
N LYS A 62 -7.50 6.52 24.68
CA LYS A 62 -7.43 5.10 24.33
C LYS A 62 -8.64 4.33 24.83
N HIS A 63 -9.11 4.62 26.04
CA HIS A 63 -10.28 3.98 26.62
C HIS A 63 -11.57 4.42 25.89
N GLU A 64 -11.70 5.71 25.60
CA GLU A 64 -12.82 6.25 24.81
C GLU A 64 -12.85 5.68 23.38
N ALA A 65 -11.67 5.54 22.74
CA ALA A 65 -11.57 4.93 21.42
C ALA A 65 -11.96 3.45 21.43
N LEU A 66 -11.60 2.70 22.47
CA LEU A 66 -12.00 1.29 22.61
C LEU A 66 -13.50 1.13 22.84
N THR A 67 -14.11 2.00 23.68
CA THR A 67 -15.57 2.00 23.88
C THR A 67 -16.31 2.41 22.61
N MET A 68 -15.83 3.42 21.90
CA MET A 68 -16.39 3.83 20.61
C MET A 68 -16.29 2.71 19.57
N HIS A 69 -15.17 2.00 19.52
CA HIS A 69 -14.98 0.86 18.63
C HIS A 69 -15.98 -0.26 18.93
N GLN A 70 -16.17 -0.60 20.21
CA GLN A 70 -17.17 -1.61 20.62
C GLN A 70 -18.60 -1.20 20.29
N HIS A 71 -18.94 0.09 20.45
CA HIS A 71 -20.25 0.61 20.06
C HIS A 71 -20.48 0.60 18.56
N LEU A 72 -19.44 0.93 17.76
CA LEU A 72 -19.49 0.86 16.31
C LEU A 72 -19.62 -0.59 15.81
N ASP A 73 -18.86 -1.53 16.38
CA ASP A 73 -18.95 -2.94 16.01
C ASP A 73 -20.34 -3.49 16.31
N LYS A 74 -20.93 -3.16 17.47
CA LYS A 74 -22.29 -3.57 17.81
C LYS A 74 -23.33 -2.94 16.89
N ALA A 75 -23.22 -1.64 16.62
CA ALA A 75 -24.13 -0.94 15.71
C ALA A 75 -24.04 -1.45 14.27
N LEU A 76 -22.84 -1.88 13.82
CA LEU A 76 -22.63 -2.50 12.51
C LEU A 76 -23.22 -3.91 12.46
N GLN A 77 -23.09 -4.71 13.54
CA GLN A 77 -23.66 -6.05 13.62
C GLN A 77 -25.18 -6.05 13.61
N ASP A 78 -25.81 -5.07 14.27
CA ASP A 78 -27.26 -4.89 14.34
C ASP A 78 -27.84 -4.16 13.10
N SER A 79 -27.00 -3.69 12.18
CA SER A 79 -27.39 -2.93 10.99
C SER A 79 -27.72 -3.85 9.82
N PRO A 80 -28.73 -3.50 8.99
CA PRO A 80 -28.96 -4.15 7.70
C PRO A 80 -27.73 -4.10 6.76
N LEU A 81 -26.80 -3.17 7.02
CA LEU A 81 -25.54 -3.05 6.29
C LEU A 81 -24.55 -4.18 6.63
N ALA A 82 -24.71 -4.88 7.75
CA ALA A 82 -23.85 -6.01 8.12
C ALA A 82 -23.91 -7.13 7.07
N SER A 83 -25.05 -7.33 6.42
CA SER A 83 -25.22 -8.30 5.34
C SER A 83 -24.53 -7.87 4.02
N VAL A 84 -24.29 -6.57 3.84
CA VAL A 84 -23.68 -5.99 2.65
C VAL A 84 -22.16 -5.81 2.82
N LEU A 85 -21.73 -5.42 4.03
CA LEU A 85 -20.32 -5.17 4.33
C LEU A 85 -19.55 -6.44 4.72
N GLY A 86 -20.25 -7.53 5.03
CA GLY A 86 -19.67 -8.72 5.63
C GLY A 86 -19.12 -8.43 7.03
N THR A 87 -19.06 -9.40 7.90
CA THR A 87 -18.26 -9.29 9.13
C THR A 87 -16.82 -9.02 8.73
N PRO A 88 -16.10 -8.07 9.38
CA PRO A 88 -14.68 -7.90 9.18
C PRO A 88 -14.02 -9.24 9.47
N GLN A 89 -13.71 -10.03 8.44
CA GLN A 89 -12.92 -11.22 8.61
C GLN A 89 -11.57 -10.76 9.13
N ALA A 90 -11.13 -11.35 10.24
CA ALA A 90 -9.77 -11.22 10.70
C ALA A 90 -8.87 -11.42 9.48
N ASN A 91 -7.99 -10.45 9.22
CA ASN A 91 -7.13 -10.43 8.04
C ASN A 91 -6.60 -11.85 7.80
N PRO A 92 -7.05 -12.56 6.76
CA PRO A 92 -6.65 -13.95 6.52
C PRO A 92 -5.13 -14.08 6.31
N HIS A 93 -4.46 -12.95 6.10
CA HIS A 93 -3.03 -12.86 5.84
C HIS A 93 -2.17 -12.67 7.10
N LYS A 94 -2.79 -12.58 8.30
CA LYS A 94 -2.03 -12.51 9.56
C LYS A 94 -1.24 -13.78 9.87
N LYS A 95 -1.64 -14.91 9.24
CA LYS A 95 -0.89 -16.16 9.19
C LYS A 95 -1.00 -16.67 7.77
N ALA A 96 -0.14 -16.21 6.88
CA ALA A 96 -0.04 -16.78 5.55
C ALA A 96 0.57 -18.18 5.68
N HIS A 97 -0.27 -19.19 5.81
CA HIS A 97 0.13 -20.57 5.67
C HIS A 97 -0.03 -20.97 4.22
N GLY A 98 1.03 -21.44 3.57
CA GLY A 98 0.96 -21.96 2.23
C GLY A 98 1.51 -21.02 1.16
N VAL A 99 0.84 -20.93 0.01
CA VAL A 99 1.35 -20.19 -1.16
C VAL A 99 0.71 -18.82 -1.27
N MET A 100 1.53 -17.81 -1.60
CA MET A 100 1.12 -16.42 -1.89
C MET A 100 1.51 -16.05 -3.33
N ALA A 101 0.68 -15.26 -4.00
CA ALA A 101 0.99 -14.73 -5.33
C ALA A 101 1.21 -13.21 -5.26
N PHE A 102 2.37 -12.77 -5.67
CA PHE A 102 2.78 -11.37 -5.72
C PHE A 102 2.48 -10.78 -7.09
N VAL A 103 1.74 -9.69 -7.12
CA VAL A 103 1.24 -9.06 -8.35
C VAL A 103 1.38 -7.54 -8.29
N SER A 104 1.17 -6.87 -9.42
CA SER A 104 1.17 -5.39 -9.49
C SER A 104 -0.07 -4.90 -10.21
N LEU A 105 -0.62 -3.78 -9.76
CA LEU A 105 -1.73 -3.09 -10.43
C LEU A 105 -1.34 -2.51 -11.81
N SER A 106 -0.03 -2.48 -12.14
CA SER A 106 0.47 -2.12 -13.47
C SER A 106 0.41 -3.25 -14.49
N MET A 107 0.09 -4.47 -14.07
CA MET A 107 -0.08 -5.60 -14.98
C MET A 107 -1.29 -5.37 -15.92
N PRO A 108 -1.29 -5.99 -17.13
CA PRO A 108 -2.45 -5.97 -18.02
C PRO A 108 -3.70 -6.52 -17.33
N ASP A 109 -4.86 -5.88 -17.56
CA ASP A 109 -6.13 -6.21 -16.90
C ASP A 109 -6.49 -7.69 -17.03
N HIS A 110 -6.34 -8.26 -18.24
CA HIS A 110 -6.67 -9.67 -18.51
C HIS A 110 -5.78 -10.65 -17.70
N ALA A 111 -4.47 -10.37 -17.61
CA ALA A 111 -3.56 -11.22 -16.86
C ALA A 111 -3.86 -11.15 -15.35
N PHE A 112 -4.13 -9.95 -14.84
CA PHE A 112 -4.51 -9.75 -13.44
C PHE A 112 -5.85 -10.44 -13.12
N GLN A 113 -6.86 -10.30 -14.00
CA GLN A 113 -8.17 -10.95 -13.83
C GLN A 113 -8.08 -12.48 -13.87
N GLN A 114 -7.22 -13.05 -14.71
CA GLN A 114 -6.97 -14.49 -14.72
C GLN A 114 -6.40 -14.96 -13.38
N LEU A 115 -5.41 -14.25 -12.82
CA LEU A 115 -4.86 -14.56 -11.51
C LEU A 115 -5.90 -14.39 -10.39
N LEU A 116 -6.77 -13.38 -10.47
CA LEU A 116 -7.88 -13.20 -9.51
C LEU A 116 -8.86 -14.40 -9.53
N GLN A 117 -9.22 -14.88 -10.72
CA GLN A 117 -10.11 -16.05 -10.85
C GLN A 117 -9.47 -17.32 -10.30
N GLN A 118 -8.18 -17.52 -10.62
CA GLN A 118 -7.42 -18.67 -10.11
C GLN A 118 -7.19 -18.55 -8.60
N SER A 119 -6.91 -17.37 -8.08
CA SER A 119 -6.79 -17.07 -6.65
C SER A 119 -8.04 -17.50 -5.87
N GLN A 120 -9.22 -17.20 -6.39
CA GLN A 120 -10.49 -17.64 -5.81
C GLN A 120 -10.61 -19.17 -5.80
N THR A 121 -10.23 -19.83 -6.90
CA THR A 121 -10.37 -21.28 -7.07
C THR A 121 -9.39 -22.05 -6.19
N TYR A 122 -8.14 -21.59 -6.13
CA TYR A 122 -7.05 -22.29 -5.43
C TYR A 122 -6.79 -21.73 -4.02
N GLN A 123 -7.58 -20.74 -3.58
CA GLN A 123 -7.45 -20.11 -2.25
C GLN A 123 -6.04 -19.50 -2.02
N VAL A 124 -5.38 -19.05 -3.10
CA VAL A 124 -4.07 -18.40 -3.05
C VAL A 124 -4.26 -16.89 -3.00
N PRO A 125 -3.86 -16.19 -1.92
CA PRO A 125 -4.01 -14.75 -1.80
C PRO A 125 -3.13 -14.00 -2.81
N LEU A 126 -3.67 -12.92 -3.38
CA LEU A 126 -2.90 -11.99 -4.20
C LEU A 126 -2.37 -10.85 -3.34
N ILE A 127 -1.06 -10.62 -3.40
CA ILE A 127 -0.39 -9.58 -2.62
C ILE A 127 0.11 -8.49 -3.58
N ILE A 128 -0.21 -7.23 -3.30
CA ILE A 128 0.37 -6.07 -3.96
C ILE A 128 1.29 -5.32 -3.01
N ARG A 129 2.33 -4.67 -3.56
CA ARG A 129 3.34 -3.96 -2.76
C ARG A 129 2.76 -2.74 -2.04
N GLY A 130 1.84 -2.03 -2.68
CA GLY A 130 1.32 -0.78 -2.13
C GLY A 130 0.24 -0.18 -3.01
N VAL A 131 -0.10 1.06 -2.72
CA VAL A 131 -1.06 1.86 -3.49
C VAL A 131 -0.41 2.46 -4.74
N LEU A 132 -1.24 2.85 -5.71
CA LEU A 132 -0.78 3.60 -6.88
C LEU A 132 -0.21 4.98 -6.46
N PRO A 133 0.67 5.59 -7.27
CA PRO A 133 1.23 6.92 -7.00
C PRO A 133 0.16 7.99 -6.79
N GLU A 134 -0.99 7.84 -7.45
CA GLU A 134 -2.15 8.74 -7.36
C GLU A 134 -2.92 8.60 -6.05
N GLY A 135 -2.54 7.66 -5.20
CA GLY A 135 -3.09 7.47 -3.85
C GLY A 135 -4.13 6.36 -3.72
N PHE A 136 -4.78 6.35 -2.54
CA PHE A 136 -5.67 5.25 -2.14
C PHE A 136 -6.96 5.18 -2.97
N VAL A 137 -7.60 6.30 -3.26
CA VAL A 137 -8.89 6.32 -3.98
C VAL A 137 -8.78 5.77 -5.40
N PRO A 138 -7.80 6.18 -6.23
CA PRO A 138 -7.54 5.57 -7.53
C PRO A 138 -7.19 4.08 -7.42
N THR A 139 -6.43 3.69 -6.39
CA THR A 139 -6.11 2.27 -6.12
C THR A 139 -7.37 1.44 -5.90
N ALA A 140 -8.26 1.88 -5.01
CA ALA A 140 -9.52 1.21 -4.73
C ALA A 140 -10.41 1.13 -5.97
N SER A 141 -10.50 2.20 -6.75
CA SER A 141 -11.23 2.23 -8.03
C SER A 141 -10.66 1.22 -9.02
N ARG A 142 -9.33 1.15 -9.15
CA ARG A 142 -8.62 0.18 -10.00
C ARG A 142 -8.92 -1.25 -9.60
N ILE A 143 -8.82 -1.57 -8.31
CA ILE A 143 -9.14 -2.90 -7.76
C ILE A 143 -10.59 -3.26 -8.03
N THR A 144 -11.53 -2.35 -7.75
CA THR A 144 -12.95 -2.56 -7.99
C THR A 144 -13.24 -2.88 -9.46
N LYS A 145 -12.57 -2.17 -10.38
CA LYS A 145 -12.68 -2.44 -11.83
C LYS A 145 -12.17 -3.83 -12.18
N LEU A 146 -11.04 -4.25 -11.63
CA LEU A 146 -10.43 -5.56 -11.90
C LEU A 146 -11.26 -6.72 -11.35
N LEU A 147 -11.97 -6.52 -10.23
CA LEU A 147 -12.86 -7.52 -9.64
C LEU A 147 -14.17 -7.71 -10.44
N LYS A 148 -14.55 -6.76 -11.30
CA LYS A 148 -15.75 -6.88 -12.14
C LYS A 148 -15.46 -7.73 -13.37
N ARG A 149 -16.28 -8.75 -13.60
CA ARG A 149 -16.27 -9.55 -14.83
C ARG A 149 -17.06 -8.86 -15.95
N PRO A 150 -16.80 -9.21 -17.21
CA PRO A 150 -17.61 -8.74 -18.34
C PRO A 150 -19.09 -9.13 -18.24
N ASP A 151 -19.41 -10.23 -17.56
CA ASP A 151 -20.77 -10.70 -17.32
C ASP A 151 -21.50 -9.99 -16.15
N GLY A 152 -20.87 -8.94 -15.58
CA GLY A 152 -21.40 -8.15 -14.47
C GLY A 152 -21.23 -8.79 -13.09
N ARG A 153 -20.74 -10.04 -13.00
CA ARG A 153 -20.45 -10.68 -11.71
C ARG A 153 -19.15 -10.16 -11.12
N THR A 154 -19.05 -10.21 -9.79
CA THR A 154 -17.83 -9.83 -9.07
C THR A 154 -17.03 -11.08 -8.72
N ILE A 155 -15.71 -11.02 -8.92
CA ILE A 155 -14.77 -12.04 -8.46
C ILE A 155 -14.63 -11.88 -6.95
N ASN A 156 -14.98 -12.91 -6.20
CA ASN A 156 -14.85 -12.93 -4.74
C ASN A 156 -13.43 -13.41 -4.36
N SER A 157 -12.43 -12.61 -4.67
CA SER A 157 -11.02 -12.88 -4.34
C SER A 157 -10.44 -11.70 -3.54
N GLY A 158 -9.64 -12.00 -2.54
CA GLY A 158 -8.96 -11.01 -1.73
C GLY A 158 -7.66 -10.53 -2.39
N ILE A 159 -7.44 -9.22 -2.34
CA ILE A 159 -6.15 -8.60 -2.64
C ILE A 159 -5.65 -7.97 -1.34
N ALA A 160 -4.46 -8.36 -0.90
CA ALA A 160 -3.82 -7.74 0.26
C ALA A 160 -2.76 -6.74 -0.18
N ILE A 161 -2.59 -5.68 0.59
CA ILE A 161 -1.49 -4.72 0.43
C ILE A 161 -0.49 -5.01 1.53
N SER A 162 0.67 -5.54 1.18
CA SER A 162 1.74 -5.80 2.14
C SER A 162 3.12 -5.52 1.56
N PRO A 163 3.67 -4.31 1.79
CA PRO A 163 5.06 -4.02 1.47
C PRO A 163 6.03 -4.91 2.26
N ALA A 164 5.63 -5.35 3.46
CA ALA A 164 6.47 -6.18 4.32
C ALA A 164 6.84 -7.50 3.64
N TRP A 165 5.87 -8.22 3.09
CA TRP A 165 6.14 -9.47 2.36
C TRP A 165 6.99 -9.26 1.10
N PHE A 166 6.79 -8.17 0.35
CA PHE A 166 7.64 -7.85 -0.80
C PHE A 166 9.11 -7.64 -0.40
N ASN A 167 9.34 -6.98 0.73
CA ASN A 167 10.67 -6.75 1.27
C ASN A 167 11.28 -8.03 1.83
N GLN A 168 10.49 -8.83 2.56
CA GLN A 168 10.90 -10.08 3.19
C GLN A 168 11.47 -11.07 2.15
N PHE A 169 10.79 -11.23 1.02
CA PHE A 169 11.20 -12.14 -0.05
C PHE A 169 11.99 -11.45 -1.17
N ASN A 170 12.36 -10.18 -0.99
CA ASN A 170 13.07 -9.38 -2.00
C ASN A 170 12.42 -9.46 -3.40
N ILE A 171 11.08 -9.37 -3.46
CA ILE A 171 10.33 -9.46 -4.70
C ILE A 171 10.54 -8.19 -5.53
N THR A 172 11.32 -8.28 -6.60
CA THR A 172 11.61 -7.18 -7.53
C THR A 172 10.81 -7.27 -8.82
N HIS A 173 10.40 -8.48 -9.21
CA HIS A 173 9.64 -8.76 -10.43
C HIS A 173 8.36 -9.52 -10.12
N VAL A 174 7.29 -9.18 -10.82
CA VAL A 174 5.98 -9.82 -10.69
C VAL A 174 5.45 -10.24 -12.07
N PRO A 175 4.65 -11.34 -12.15
CA PRO A 175 4.19 -12.19 -11.06
C PRO A 175 5.29 -13.02 -10.41
N ALA A 176 5.17 -13.24 -9.09
CA ALA A 176 5.98 -14.17 -8.34
C ALA A 176 5.09 -14.97 -7.39
N PHE A 177 5.45 -16.22 -7.15
CA PHE A 177 4.70 -17.12 -6.27
C PHE A 177 5.65 -17.62 -5.20
N VAL A 178 5.24 -17.52 -3.94
CA VAL A 178 6.06 -17.89 -2.79
C VAL A 178 5.31 -18.92 -1.98
N ALA A 179 5.93 -20.08 -1.77
CA ALA A 179 5.50 -21.05 -0.77
C ALA A 179 6.24 -20.78 0.54
N ILE A 180 5.54 -20.74 1.65
CA ILE A 180 6.12 -20.48 2.97
C ILE A 180 5.83 -21.62 3.93
N SER A 181 6.78 -21.89 4.82
CA SER A 181 6.58 -22.79 5.95
C SER A 181 5.75 -22.14 7.06
N ASP A 182 5.24 -22.94 7.98
CA ASP A 182 4.46 -22.48 9.14
C ASP A 182 5.25 -21.58 10.10
N GLN A 183 6.56 -21.55 9.99
CA GLN A 183 7.45 -20.73 10.84
C GLN A 183 7.68 -19.34 10.28
N CYS A 184 7.27 -19.09 9.04
CA CYS A 184 7.43 -17.82 8.35
C CYS A 184 6.36 -16.80 8.79
N SER A 185 6.80 -15.56 9.04
CA SER A 185 5.92 -14.41 9.34
C SER A 185 6.39 -13.17 8.59
N GLU A 186 5.58 -12.11 8.55
CA GLU A 186 5.97 -10.83 7.92
C GLU A 186 7.24 -10.20 8.51
N THR A 187 7.57 -10.54 9.76
CA THR A 187 8.70 -9.96 10.49
C THR A 187 9.90 -10.90 10.58
N HIS A 188 9.69 -12.19 10.38
CA HIS A 188 10.74 -13.20 10.49
C HIS A 188 10.44 -14.39 9.59
N CYS A 189 11.34 -14.64 8.62
CA CYS A 189 11.31 -15.78 7.73
C CYS A 189 12.76 -16.05 7.29
N ALA A 190 13.27 -17.23 7.61
CA ALA A 190 14.63 -17.62 7.20
C ALA A 190 14.65 -18.02 5.70
N ALA A 191 15.81 -17.95 5.08
CA ALA A 191 15.95 -18.27 3.66
C ALA A 191 15.56 -19.70 3.27
N ASN A 192 15.57 -20.62 4.22
CA ASN A 192 15.19 -22.02 4.04
C ASN A 192 13.69 -22.28 4.34
N ASP A 193 12.95 -21.27 4.74
CA ASP A 193 11.56 -21.39 5.12
C ASP A 193 10.59 -21.03 4.00
N TYR A 194 11.12 -20.73 2.81
CA TYR A 194 10.28 -20.39 1.66
C TYR A 194 10.95 -20.72 0.32
N ASP A 195 10.12 -21.03 -0.67
CA ASP A 195 10.49 -21.21 -2.07
C ASP A 195 9.83 -20.16 -2.95
N ILE A 196 10.53 -19.70 -3.99
CA ILE A 196 10.01 -18.67 -4.91
C ILE A 196 10.07 -19.16 -6.35
N VAL A 197 8.96 -18.95 -7.07
CA VAL A 197 8.88 -19.11 -8.52
C VAL A 197 8.48 -17.79 -9.15
N HIS A 198 9.28 -17.32 -10.10
CA HIS A 198 9.01 -16.10 -10.87
C HIS A 198 8.51 -16.43 -12.28
N GLY A 199 7.61 -15.62 -12.78
CA GLY A 199 7.19 -15.69 -14.18
C GLY A 199 5.69 -15.58 -14.38
N ASN A 200 5.31 -15.29 -15.63
CA ASN A 200 3.91 -15.18 -16.03
C ASN A 200 3.31 -16.59 -16.27
N ILE A 201 3.14 -17.32 -15.18
CA ILE A 201 2.55 -18.66 -15.17
C ILE A 201 1.21 -18.64 -14.43
N SER A 202 0.44 -19.72 -14.59
CA SER A 202 -0.82 -19.89 -13.87
C SER A 202 -0.58 -20.30 -12.41
N ILE A 203 -1.52 -19.97 -11.51
CA ILE A 203 -1.44 -20.43 -10.11
C ILE A 203 -1.32 -21.96 -10.02
N PRO A 204 -2.11 -22.79 -10.74
CA PRO A 204 -1.91 -24.24 -10.68
C PRO A 204 -0.53 -24.69 -11.14
N SER A 205 0.07 -24.03 -12.14
CA SER A 205 1.45 -24.36 -12.57
C SER A 205 2.47 -23.99 -11.47
N ALA A 206 2.29 -22.84 -10.84
CA ALA A 206 3.14 -22.42 -9.72
C ALA A 206 3.04 -23.39 -8.53
N LEU A 207 1.81 -23.80 -8.16
CA LEU A 207 1.58 -24.77 -7.10
C LEU A 207 2.26 -26.11 -7.39
N ASN A 208 2.19 -26.60 -8.64
CA ASN A 208 2.85 -27.83 -9.04
C ASN A 208 4.38 -27.74 -8.93
N ILE A 209 4.99 -26.62 -9.33
CA ILE A 209 6.43 -26.41 -9.20
C ILE A 209 6.84 -26.34 -7.73
N LEU A 210 6.14 -25.54 -6.92
CA LEU A 210 6.43 -25.34 -5.50
C LEU A 210 6.18 -26.60 -4.64
N SER A 211 5.40 -27.56 -5.13
CA SER A 211 5.16 -28.83 -4.44
C SER A 211 6.27 -29.89 -4.68
N GLN A 212 7.19 -29.62 -5.61
CA GLN A 212 8.28 -30.54 -5.98
C GLN A 212 9.63 -30.15 -5.36
N GLY A 213 9.74 -28.97 -4.75
CA GLY A 213 10.92 -28.50 -4.00
C GLY A 213 10.78 -28.86 -2.54
#